data_a89154e466558a61da8b1879d308d65a
#
_entry.id   a89154e466558a61da8b1879d308d65a
#
_cell.length_a   1.000
_cell.length_b   1.000
_cell.length_c   1.000
_cell.angle_alpha   90.00
_cell.angle_beta   90.00
_cell.angle_gamma   90.00
#
_symmetry.space_group_name_H-M   'P 1'
#
loop_
_entity.id
_entity.type
_entity.pdbx_description
1 polymer ?
#
loop_
_entity_poly.entity_id
_entity_poly.type
_entity_poly.pdbx_seq_one_letter_code
_entity_poly.pdbx_strand_id
1 'polypeptide(L)' 'MRARDLRDLTDDELEHRLAETRQELFNLRFQGATGALENTARLKLTKREIARILTIRNERESRVTRETNG' A
#
# COMPACT_ATOMS: atom_id res chain seq x y z
N MET A 1 7.57 4.39 2.69
CA MET A 1 7.03 5.23 3.79
C MET A 1 6.81 4.42 5.04
N ARG A 2 6.99 5.02 6.17
CA ARG A 2 6.70 4.39 7.46
C ARG A 2 5.19 4.46 7.74
N ALA A 3 4.69 3.57 8.58
CA ALA A 3 3.26 3.56 8.95
C ALA A 3 2.82 4.91 9.54
N ARG A 4 3.70 5.57 10.31
CA ARG A 4 3.43 6.91 10.87
C ARG A 4 3.13 7.91 9.75
N ASP A 5 3.96 7.92 8.70
CA ASP A 5 3.80 8.86 7.59
C ASP A 5 2.51 8.60 6.82
N LEU A 6 2.16 7.33 6.65
CA LEU A 6 0.91 6.94 5.99
C LEU A 6 -0.32 7.36 6.78
N ARG A 7 -0.24 7.34 8.12
CA ARG A 7 -1.35 7.73 8.99
C ARG A 7 -1.63 9.23 8.94
N ASP A 8 -0.65 10.03 8.51
CA ASP A 8 -0.82 11.47 8.36
C ASP A 8 -1.50 11.86 7.05
N LEU A 9 -1.68 10.91 6.13
CA LEU A 9 -2.31 11.16 4.84
C LEU A 9 -3.83 11.19 4.97
N THR A 10 -4.47 12.01 4.11
CA THR A 10 -5.93 11.98 3.97
C THR A 10 -6.35 10.69 3.28
N ASP A 11 -7.65 10.38 3.31
CA ASP A 11 -8.17 9.19 2.64
C ASP A 11 -7.89 9.22 1.13
N ASP A 12 -8.06 10.37 0.49
CA ASP A 12 -7.77 10.53 -0.93
C ASP A 12 -6.29 10.33 -1.24
N GLU A 13 -5.42 10.87 -0.40
CA GLU A 13 -3.98 10.70 -0.54
C GLU A 13 -3.58 9.23 -0.36
N LEU A 14 -4.21 8.53 0.60
CA LEU A 14 -3.98 7.11 0.83
C LEU A 14 -4.39 6.27 -0.38
N GLU A 15 -5.55 6.54 -0.95
CA GLU A 15 -6.01 5.84 -2.16
C GLU A 15 -5.07 6.10 -3.34
N HIS A 16 -4.62 7.33 -3.49
CA HIS A 16 -3.67 7.70 -4.55
C HIS A 16 -2.35 6.95 -4.37
N ARG A 17 -1.84 6.91 -3.14
CA ARG A 17 -0.60 6.19 -2.83
C ARG A 17 -0.75 4.69 -3.08
N LEU A 18 -1.90 4.15 -2.74
CA LEU A 18 -2.20 2.74 -2.99
C LEU A 18 -2.18 2.42 -4.49
N ALA A 19 -2.82 3.27 -5.30
CA ALA A 19 -2.84 3.09 -6.74
C ALA A 19 -1.43 3.14 -7.34
N GLU A 20 -0.61 4.12 -6.92
CA GLU A 20 0.77 4.23 -7.37
C GLU A 20 1.60 3.00 -6.99
N THR A 21 1.44 2.53 -5.76
CA THR A 21 2.22 1.40 -5.26
C THR A 21 1.81 0.10 -5.95
N ARG A 22 0.52 -0.07 -6.24
CA ARG A 22 0.03 -1.21 -7.01
C ARG A 22 0.59 -1.21 -8.44
N GLN A 23 0.67 -0.03 -9.05
CA GLN A 23 1.25 0.11 -10.38
C GLN A 23 2.73 -0.27 -10.35
N GLU A 24 3.45 0.17 -9.33
CA GLU A 24 4.85 -0.19 -9.16
C GLU A 24 5.02 -1.70 -8.99
N LEU A 25 4.17 -2.33 -8.19
CA LEU A 25 4.20 -3.78 -7.99
C LEU A 25 3.96 -4.52 -9.31
N PHE A 26 2.99 -4.07 -10.08
CA PHE A 26 2.70 -4.65 -11.39
C PHE A 26 3.93 -4.57 -12.30
N ASN A 27 4.58 -3.41 -12.36
CA ASN A 27 5.76 -3.21 -13.18
C ASN A 27 6.91 -4.11 -12.74
N LEU A 28 7.12 -4.25 -11.42
CA LEU A 28 8.18 -5.11 -10.89
C LEU A 28 7.91 -6.59 -11.20
N ARG A 29 6.66 -7.02 -11.12
CA ARG A 29 6.27 -8.39 -11.47
C ARG A 29 6.48 -8.66 -12.96
N PHE A 30 6.16 -7.68 -13.78
CA PHE A 30 6.38 -7.78 -15.22
C PHE A 30 7.87 -7.93 -15.54
N GLN A 31 8.72 -7.11 -14.90
CA GLN A 31 10.16 -7.22 -15.04
C GLN A 31 10.67 -8.59 -14.61
N GLY A 32 10.14 -9.12 -13.50
CA GLY A 32 10.49 -10.46 -13.03
C GLY A 32 10.12 -11.56 -14.04
N ALA A 33 8.95 -11.43 -14.65
CA ALA A 33 8.48 -12.40 -15.64
C ALA A 33 9.34 -12.40 -16.92
N THR A 34 9.89 -11.25 -17.27
CA THR A 34 10.76 -11.13 -18.45
C THR A 34 12.24 -11.38 -18.15
N GLY A 35 12.58 -11.61 -16.86
CA GLY A 35 13.95 -11.80 -16.42
C GLY A 35 14.74 -10.53 -16.26
N ALA A 36 14.10 -9.36 -16.38
CA ALA A 36 14.75 -8.07 -16.27
C ALA A 36 14.88 -7.54 -14.85
N LEU A 37 14.26 -8.21 -13.87
CA LEU A 37 14.28 -7.77 -12.47
C LEU A 37 15.63 -8.08 -11.83
N GLU A 38 16.39 -7.03 -11.50
CA GLU A 38 17.71 -7.16 -10.89
C GLU A 38 17.68 -7.21 -9.37
N ASN A 39 16.65 -6.63 -8.75
CA ASN A 39 16.57 -6.49 -7.30
C ASN A 39 15.22 -6.95 -6.75
N THR A 40 15.20 -8.19 -6.21
CA THR A 40 14.00 -8.77 -5.62
C THR A 40 13.61 -8.13 -4.28
N ALA A 41 14.55 -7.47 -3.59
CA ALA A 41 14.26 -6.77 -2.34
C ALA A 41 13.25 -5.65 -2.55
N ARG A 42 13.30 -4.97 -3.69
CA ARG A 42 12.36 -3.91 -4.03
C ARG A 42 10.93 -4.44 -4.16
N LEU A 43 10.78 -5.64 -4.71
CA LEU A 43 9.49 -6.30 -4.81
C LEU A 43 8.90 -6.55 -3.41
N LYS A 44 9.70 -7.04 -2.48
CA LYS A 44 9.27 -7.28 -1.10
C LYS A 44 8.88 -5.99 -0.40
N LEU A 45 9.66 -4.93 -0.57
CA LEU A 45 9.37 -3.62 0.03
C LEU A 45 8.07 -3.05 -0.50
N THR A 46 7.82 -3.16 -1.80
CA THR A 46 6.59 -2.68 -2.42
C THR A 46 5.37 -3.44 -1.89
N LYS A 47 5.48 -4.76 -1.74
CA LYS A 47 4.41 -5.58 -1.15
C LYS A 47 4.10 -5.16 0.28
N ARG A 48 5.14 -4.89 1.08
CA ARG A 48 4.99 -4.42 2.46
C ARG A 48 4.30 -3.07 2.51
N GLU A 49 4.66 -2.17 1.61
CA GLU A 49 4.04 -0.85 1.56
C GLU A 49 2.55 -0.95 1.28
N ILE A 50 2.16 -1.78 0.31
CA ILE A 50 0.75 -2.04 0.01
C ILE A 50 0.04 -2.60 1.25
N ALA A 51 0.63 -3.56 1.93
CA ALA A 51 0.06 -4.15 3.13
C ALA A 51 -0.16 -3.11 4.24
N ARG A 52 0.79 -2.19 4.42
CA ARG A 52 0.68 -1.11 5.40
C ARG A 52 -0.46 -0.15 5.05
N ILE A 53 -0.56 0.23 3.78
CA ILE A 53 -1.63 1.13 3.32
C ILE A 53 -2.99 0.48 3.55
N LEU A 54 -3.14 -0.79 3.19
CA LEU A 54 -4.39 -1.52 3.37
C LEU A 54 -4.74 -1.67 4.86
N THR A 55 -3.75 -1.90 5.70
CA THR A 55 -3.95 -1.99 7.15
C THR A 55 -4.50 -0.69 7.72
N ILE A 56 -3.91 0.44 7.35
CA ILE A 56 -4.35 1.76 7.82
C ILE A 56 -5.75 2.07 7.31
N ARG A 57 -6.02 1.76 6.05
CA ARG A 57 -7.35 1.93 5.46
C ARG A 57 -8.39 1.11 6.21
N ASN A 58 -8.07 -0.15 6.52
CA ASN A 58 -8.97 -1.03 7.27
C ASN A 58 -9.18 -0.54 8.71
N GLU A 59 -8.14 -0.02 9.35
CA GLU A 59 -8.27 0.58 10.68
C GLU A 59 -9.27 1.74 10.68
N ARG A 60 -9.19 2.60 9.66
CA ARG A 60 -10.11 3.75 9.51
C ARG A 60 -11.53 3.29 9.28
N GLU A 61 -11.74 2.31 8.41
CA GLU A 61 -13.06 1.74 8.14
C GLU A 61 -13.66 1.09 9.39
N SER A 62 -12.87 0.31 10.12
CA SER A 62 -13.30 -0.33 11.36
C SER A 62 -13.70 0.69 12.41
N ARG A 63 -12.95 1.79 12.52
CA ARG A 63 -13.25 2.87 13.47
C ARG A 63 -14.59 3.53 13.14
N VAL A 64 -14.83 3.84 11.88
CA VAL A 64 -16.09 4.41 11.42
C VAL A 64 -17.25 3.46 11.70
N THR A 65 -17.07 2.17 11.39
CA THR A 65 -18.08 1.15 11.65
C THR A 65 -18.40 1.05 13.14
N ARG A 66 -17.41 1.08 14.01
CA ARG A 66 -17.59 1.06 15.47
C ARG A 66 -18.36 2.27 15.94
N GLU A 67 -18.05 3.44 15.44
CA GLU A 67 -18.73 4.68 15.80
C GLU A 67 -20.20 4.64 15.37
N THR A 68 -20.45 4.07 14.18
CA THR A 68 -21.81 3.96 13.64
C THR A 68 -22.65 2.96 14.45
N ASN A 69 -22.06 1.87 14.91
CA ASN A 69 -22.75 0.81 15.64
C ASN A 69 -22.76 1.05 17.14
N GLY A 70 -21.96 1.97 17.62
CA GLY A 70 -21.89 2.30 19.02
C GLY A 70 -22.87 3.36 19.38
#